data_a5ddac1fdedc995d7fc87c1459bb9560
#
_entry.id   a5ddac1fdedc995d7fc87c1459bb9560
#
_cell.length_a   1.000
_cell.length_b   1.000
_cell.length_c   1.000
_cell.angle_alpha   90.00
_cell.angle_beta   90.00
_cell.angle_gamma   90.00
#
_symmetry.space_group_name_H-M   'P 1'
#
loop_
_entity.id
_entity.type
_entity.pdbx_description
1 polymer ?
#
loop_
_entity_poly.entity_id
_entity_poly.type
_entity_poly.pdbx_seq_one_letter_code
_entity_poly.pdbx_strand_id
1 'polypeptide(L)'
;APGHVCAVTGTKDYEEIAREYGIPFVVSGFSPEELITAIYGLVCLRGRGQTRNFYPAVVRPEGNPEARAVMHEVFEPCGAAWRGIGRIEGSGLRIRAAFREFDAGSDGLEEDIRKNSQCRCAQVLLGEISPGDCPLFGKVCTPATPQGACMVSAEGSCFHYYSGNEGGSR
;
A
#
# COMPACT_ATOMS: atom_id res chain seq x y z
N ALA A 1 4.86 -4.95 7.42
CA ALA A 1 4.21 -3.63 7.50
C ALA A 1 5.26 -2.53 7.53
N PRO A 2 5.04 -1.40 6.85
CA PRO A 2 6.04 -0.33 6.75
C PRO A 2 6.18 0.44 8.06
N GLY A 3 7.42 0.54 8.57
CA GLY A 3 7.71 1.17 9.86
C GLY A 3 7.28 2.63 9.95
N HIS A 4 7.43 3.42 8.86
CA HIS A 4 7.03 4.83 8.86
C HIS A 4 5.51 5.03 9.00
N VAL A 5 4.69 4.14 8.45
CA VAL A 5 3.23 4.15 8.67
C VAL A 5 2.93 3.75 10.11
N CYS A 6 3.52 2.64 10.57
CA CYS A 6 3.31 2.15 11.93
C CYS A 6 3.83 3.11 13.01
N ALA A 7 4.78 4.00 12.70
CA ALA A 7 5.21 5.06 13.61
C ALA A 7 4.04 5.99 14.00
N VAL A 8 3.11 6.22 13.08
CA VAL A 8 1.89 7.02 13.32
C VAL A 8 0.75 6.16 13.85
N THR A 9 0.45 5.04 13.15
CA THR A 9 -0.76 4.23 13.42
C THR A 9 -0.60 3.22 14.57
N GLY A 10 0.63 2.77 14.84
CA GLY A 10 0.90 1.69 15.78
C GLY A 10 0.81 0.30 15.15
N THR A 11 0.80 -0.73 15.99
CA THR A 11 0.76 -2.13 15.56
C THR A 11 -0.55 -2.85 15.89
N LYS A 12 -1.41 -2.25 16.71
CA LYS A 12 -2.63 -2.91 17.23
C LYS A 12 -3.57 -3.41 16.15
N ASP A 13 -3.82 -2.60 15.13
CA ASP A 13 -4.72 -2.98 14.03
C ASP A 13 -4.16 -4.19 13.26
N TYR A 14 -2.83 -4.26 13.08
CA TYR A 14 -2.18 -5.41 12.45
C TYR A 14 -2.25 -6.67 13.33
N GLU A 15 -2.26 -6.54 14.66
CA GLU A 15 -2.41 -7.66 15.59
C GLU A 15 -3.80 -8.28 15.50
N GLU A 16 -4.83 -7.45 15.35
CA GLU A 16 -6.22 -7.90 15.16
C GLU A 16 -6.38 -8.62 13.82
N ILE A 17 -5.93 -8.01 12.72
CA ILE A 17 -5.97 -8.60 11.38
C ILE A 17 -5.16 -9.91 11.34
N ALA A 18 -3.96 -9.92 11.96
CA ALA A 18 -3.13 -11.12 12.01
C ALA A 18 -3.88 -12.29 12.66
N ARG A 19 -4.55 -12.04 13.76
CA ARG A 19 -5.30 -13.04 14.53
C ARG A 19 -6.53 -13.52 13.75
N GLU A 20 -7.27 -12.58 13.17
CA GLU A 20 -8.51 -12.88 12.44
C GLU A 20 -8.25 -13.75 11.20
N TYR A 21 -7.25 -13.38 10.42
CA TYR A 21 -6.96 -14.03 9.12
C TYR A 21 -5.84 -15.08 9.19
N GLY A 22 -5.20 -15.28 10.33
CA GLY A 22 -4.08 -16.21 10.46
C GLY A 22 -2.81 -15.78 9.69
N ILE A 23 -2.69 -14.49 9.35
CA ILE A 23 -1.62 -13.95 8.51
C ILE A 23 -0.56 -13.26 9.39
N PRO A 24 0.73 -13.61 9.29
CA PRO A 24 1.76 -12.93 10.06
C PRO A 24 2.06 -11.54 9.52
N PHE A 25 2.33 -10.60 10.43
CA PHE A 25 2.87 -9.29 10.10
C PHE A 25 4.22 -9.07 10.79
N VAL A 26 5.15 -8.45 10.06
CA VAL A 26 6.40 -7.93 10.63
C VAL A 26 6.48 -6.45 10.30
N VAL A 27 6.70 -5.62 11.31
CA VAL A 27 6.96 -4.19 11.16
C VAL A 27 8.46 -3.96 11.12
N SER A 28 8.97 -3.26 10.10
CA SER A 28 10.40 -2.99 9.96
C SER A 28 10.65 -1.67 9.23
N GLY A 29 11.88 -1.16 9.33
CA GLY A 29 12.39 -0.09 8.49
C GLY A 29 12.72 -0.58 7.06
N PHE A 30 13.52 0.19 6.33
CA PHE A 30 13.78 -0.03 4.91
C PHE A 30 15.27 -0.24 4.57
N SER A 31 16.15 -0.35 5.57
CA SER A 31 17.54 -0.75 5.29
C SER A 31 17.59 -2.20 4.78
N PRO A 32 18.60 -2.59 4.01
CA PRO A 32 18.74 -3.96 3.53
C PRO A 32 18.70 -4.99 4.65
N GLU A 33 19.34 -4.71 5.77
CA GLU A 33 19.40 -5.57 6.96
C GLU A 33 18.02 -5.72 7.61
N GLU A 34 17.28 -4.61 7.73
CA GLU A 34 15.92 -4.60 8.28
C GLU A 34 14.97 -5.40 7.40
N LEU A 35 15.07 -5.24 6.07
CA LEU A 35 14.25 -5.97 5.12
C LEU A 35 14.52 -7.47 5.14
N ILE A 36 15.79 -7.90 5.17
CA ILE A 36 16.17 -9.32 5.29
C ILE A 36 15.66 -9.90 6.61
N THR A 37 15.84 -9.15 7.70
CA THR A 37 15.35 -9.56 9.03
C THR A 37 13.82 -9.69 9.04
N ALA A 38 13.12 -8.78 8.39
CA ALA A 38 11.65 -8.84 8.27
C ALA A 38 11.20 -10.06 7.47
N ILE A 39 11.85 -10.37 6.35
CA ILE A 39 11.56 -11.57 5.53
C ILE A 39 11.80 -12.83 6.35
N TYR A 40 12.93 -12.91 7.04
CA TYR A 40 13.22 -14.05 7.94
C TYR A 40 12.14 -14.19 9.02
N GLY A 41 11.75 -13.10 9.66
CA GLY A 41 10.68 -13.06 10.65
C GLY A 41 9.35 -13.57 10.09
N LEU A 42 8.96 -13.17 8.88
CA LEU A 42 7.75 -13.64 8.22
C LEU A 42 7.80 -15.14 7.94
N VAL A 43 8.96 -15.67 7.50
CA VAL A 43 9.14 -17.11 7.28
C VAL A 43 8.98 -17.90 8.59
N CYS A 44 9.59 -17.42 9.69
CA CYS A 44 9.45 -18.02 11.01
C CYS A 44 8.04 -17.98 11.58
N LEU A 45 7.26 -16.96 11.20
CA LEU A 45 5.87 -16.77 11.66
C LEU A 45 4.83 -17.37 10.73
N ARG A 46 5.24 -18.03 9.65
CA ARG A 46 4.32 -18.63 8.67
C ARG A 46 3.30 -19.53 9.35
N GLY A 47 2.02 -19.30 9.04
CA GLY A 47 0.88 -20.03 9.63
C GLY A 47 0.55 -19.64 11.06
N ARG A 48 1.15 -18.56 11.59
CA ARG A 48 0.83 -17.99 12.91
C ARG A 48 0.24 -16.61 12.72
N GLY A 49 -0.95 -16.38 13.21
CA GLY A 49 -1.63 -15.08 13.22
C GLY A 49 -1.00 -14.12 14.24
N GLN A 50 0.24 -13.72 14.03
CA GLN A 50 1.02 -12.90 14.98
C GLN A 50 1.66 -11.71 14.27
N THR A 51 1.75 -10.61 14.99
CA THR A 51 2.52 -9.43 14.59
C THR A 51 3.81 -9.33 15.41
N ARG A 52 4.92 -9.00 14.74
CA ARG A 52 6.21 -8.72 15.37
C ARG A 52 6.73 -7.36 14.95
N ASN A 53 7.12 -6.57 15.91
CA ASN A 53 7.74 -5.27 15.68
C ASN A 53 9.26 -5.40 15.77
N PHE A 54 9.96 -5.24 14.63
CA PHE A 54 11.41 -5.22 14.51
C PHE A 54 11.95 -3.79 14.41
N TYR A 55 11.09 -2.79 14.63
CA TYR A 55 11.46 -1.38 14.63
C TYR A 55 11.02 -0.65 15.92
N PRO A 56 11.31 -1.23 17.10
CA PRO A 56 10.75 -0.78 18.38
C PRO A 56 11.29 0.60 18.82
N ALA A 57 12.41 1.05 18.28
CA ALA A 57 12.95 2.38 18.56
C ALA A 57 12.04 3.51 18.06
N VAL A 58 11.24 3.25 17.03
CA VAL A 58 10.37 4.24 16.36
C VAL A 58 8.89 3.89 16.52
N VAL A 59 8.56 2.61 16.44
CA VAL A 59 7.17 2.14 16.40
C VAL A 59 6.75 1.64 17.77
N ARG A 60 5.69 2.25 18.31
CA ARG A 60 5.00 1.84 19.54
C ARG A 60 3.69 1.11 19.19
N PRO A 61 3.19 0.23 20.06
CA PRO A 61 1.90 -0.44 19.81
C PRO A 61 0.75 0.52 19.57
N GLU A 62 0.71 1.63 20.30
CA GLU A 62 -0.32 2.68 20.22
C GLU A 62 -0.10 3.66 19.06
N GLY A 63 1.08 3.63 18.42
CA GLY A 63 1.53 4.63 17.46
C GLY A 63 1.91 5.96 18.13
N ASN A 64 1.74 7.06 17.40
CA ASN A 64 1.98 8.41 17.89
C ASN A 64 0.63 9.10 18.20
N PRO A 65 0.27 9.30 19.49
CA PRO A 65 -1.00 9.89 19.86
C PRO A 65 -1.17 11.33 19.36
N GLU A 66 -0.09 12.13 19.36
CA GLU A 66 -0.12 13.51 18.90
C GLU A 66 -0.37 13.59 17.40
N ALA A 67 0.34 12.80 16.60
CA ALA A 67 0.12 12.74 15.16
C ALA A 67 -1.30 12.26 14.83
N ARG A 68 -1.81 11.27 15.55
CA ARG A 68 -3.19 10.79 15.39
C ARG A 68 -4.22 11.86 15.76
N ALA A 69 -3.99 12.61 16.84
CA ALA A 69 -4.87 13.69 17.25
C ALA A 69 -4.94 14.77 16.15
N VAL A 70 -3.80 15.21 15.62
CA VAL A 70 -3.75 16.18 14.51
C VAL A 70 -4.44 15.62 13.25
N MET A 71 -4.20 14.36 12.91
CA MET A 71 -4.90 13.75 11.77
C MET A 71 -6.43 13.76 11.96
N HIS A 72 -6.92 13.43 13.15
CA HIS A 72 -8.36 13.46 13.44
C HIS A 72 -8.94 14.87 13.52
N GLU A 73 -8.14 15.86 13.90
CA GLU A 73 -8.53 17.27 13.90
C GLU A 73 -8.72 17.79 12.48
N VAL A 74 -7.76 17.50 11.59
CA VAL A 74 -7.71 18.08 10.23
C VAL A 74 -8.51 17.28 9.22
N PHE A 75 -8.50 15.93 9.35
CA PHE A 75 -9.10 15.03 8.36
C PHE A 75 -10.27 14.24 8.91
N GLU A 76 -11.13 13.81 8.00
CA GLU A 76 -12.20 12.86 8.28
C GLU A 76 -12.24 11.75 7.22
N PRO A 77 -12.63 10.52 7.58
CA PRO A 77 -12.76 9.41 6.63
C PRO A 77 -13.80 9.72 5.55
N CYS A 78 -13.49 9.33 4.33
CA CYS A 78 -14.40 9.42 3.19
C CYS A 78 -14.25 8.22 2.27
N GLY A 79 -15.21 8.03 1.34
CA GLY A 79 -15.06 7.08 0.27
C GLY A 79 -14.00 7.54 -0.72
N ALA A 80 -13.13 6.63 -1.15
CA ALA A 80 -12.10 6.91 -2.15
C ALA A 80 -12.16 5.93 -3.32
N ALA A 81 -11.86 6.44 -4.51
CA ALA A 81 -11.74 5.64 -5.72
C ALA A 81 -10.29 5.16 -5.88
N TRP A 82 -10.08 3.86 -5.84
CA TRP A 82 -8.79 3.22 -6.00
C TRP A 82 -8.64 2.71 -7.42
N ARG A 83 -7.68 3.26 -8.15
CA ARG A 83 -7.47 2.88 -9.55
C ARG A 83 -7.24 1.37 -9.69
N GLY A 84 -8.10 0.73 -10.49
CA GLY A 84 -8.07 -0.71 -10.71
C GLY A 84 -8.93 -1.52 -9.74
N ILE A 85 -9.15 -1.07 -8.50
CA ILE A 85 -9.93 -1.77 -7.48
C ILE A 85 -11.39 -1.27 -7.47
N GLY A 86 -11.58 0.05 -7.58
CA GLY A 86 -12.89 0.69 -7.51
C GLY A 86 -13.04 1.57 -6.27
N ARG A 87 -14.29 1.96 -5.95
CA ARG A 87 -14.60 2.79 -4.80
C ARG A 87 -14.74 1.93 -3.55
N ILE A 88 -14.09 2.35 -2.48
CA ILE A 88 -14.17 1.74 -1.16
C ILE A 88 -14.56 2.83 -0.16
N GLU A 89 -15.68 2.64 0.53
CA GLU A 89 -16.16 3.59 1.54
C GLU A 89 -15.25 3.58 2.77
N GLY A 90 -14.98 4.78 3.32
CA GLY A 90 -14.14 4.97 4.50
C GLY A 90 -12.63 4.75 4.27
N SER A 91 -12.20 4.52 3.03
CA SER A 91 -10.80 4.20 2.71
C SER A 91 -9.93 5.41 2.33
N GLY A 92 -10.53 6.58 2.23
CA GLY A 92 -9.85 7.84 1.99
C GLY A 92 -9.95 8.80 3.18
N LEU A 93 -9.22 9.87 3.07
CA LEU A 93 -9.30 11.00 4.00
C LEU A 93 -9.60 12.27 3.20
N ARG A 94 -10.51 13.09 3.70
CA ARG A 94 -10.74 14.45 3.19
C ARG A 94 -10.50 15.46 4.29
N ILE A 95 -10.16 16.67 3.88
CA ILE A 95 -10.00 17.81 4.80
C ILE A 95 -11.37 18.19 5.37
N ARG A 96 -11.46 18.35 6.69
CA ARG A 96 -12.68 18.80 7.36
C ARG A 96 -13.05 20.22 6.94
N ALA A 97 -14.33 20.52 6.97
CA ALA A 97 -14.87 21.84 6.60
C ALA A 97 -14.19 23.03 7.32
N ALA A 98 -13.76 22.84 8.56
CA ALA A 98 -13.06 23.87 9.35
C ALA A 98 -11.68 24.26 8.74
N PHE A 99 -11.08 23.40 7.93
CA PHE A 99 -9.78 23.61 7.29
C PHE A 99 -9.88 23.73 5.76
N ARG A 100 -11.09 23.97 5.24
CA ARG A 100 -11.35 24.01 3.78
C ARG A 100 -10.52 25.06 3.04
N GLU A 101 -10.13 26.13 3.68
CA GLU A 101 -9.28 27.17 3.09
C GLU A 101 -7.89 26.67 2.71
N PHE A 102 -7.44 25.55 3.31
CA PHE A 102 -6.16 24.90 3.01
C PHE A 102 -6.28 23.79 1.97
N ASP A 103 -7.48 23.48 1.48
CA ASP A 103 -7.71 22.48 0.45
C ASP A 103 -7.31 23.03 -0.92
N ALA A 104 -6.36 22.35 -1.58
CA ALA A 104 -5.89 22.71 -2.92
C ALA A 104 -6.89 22.41 -4.05
N GLY A 105 -8.15 22.10 -3.72
CA GLY A 105 -9.21 21.84 -4.69
C GLY A 105 -9.46 20.36 -4.93
N SER A 106 -9.36 19.52 -3.89
CA SER A 106 -9.63 18.09 -3.96
C SER A 106 -11.07 17.76 -4.39
N ASP A 107 -12.04 18.63 -4.10
CA ASP A 107 -13.44 18.47 -4.52
C ASP A 107 -13.65 18.61 -6.04
N GLY A 108 -12.69 19.20 -6.77
CA GLY A 108 -12.75 19.42 -8.22
C GLY A 108 -11.98 18.37 -9.04
N LEU A 109 -11.39 17.36 -8.42
CA LEU A 109 -10.64 16.34 -9.12
C LEU A 109 -11.59 15.33 -9.74
N GLU A 110 -11.50 15.17 -11.07
CA GLU A 110 -12.19 14.09 -11.77
C GLU A 110 -11.57 12.74 -11.39
N GLU A 111 -12.41 11.78 -11.02
CA GLU A 111 -11.95 10.40 -10.82
C GLU A 111 -11.45 9.84 -12.16
N ASP A 112 -10.18 9.40 -12.21
CA ASP A 112 -9.65 8.68 -13.38
C ASP A 112 -10.23 7.26 -13.42
N ILE A 113 -11.41 7.14 -14.00
CA ILE A 113 -12.12 5.88 -14.20
C ILE A 113 -11.72 5.16 -15.50
N ARG A 114 -10.80 5.75 -16.28
CA ARG A 114 -10.35 5.12 -17.53
C ARG A 114 -9.67 3.80 -17.23
N LYS A 115 -10.30 2.72 -17.63
CA LYS A 115 -9.78 1.36 -17.52
C LYS A 115 -9.61 0.76 -18.90
N ASN A 116 -8.42 0.22 -19.15
CA ASN A 116 -8.31 -0.80 -20.18
C ASN A 116 -8.97 -2.07 -19.64
N SER A 117 -10.03 -2.55 -20.28
CA SER A 117 -10.83 -3.70 -19.80
C SER A 117 -10.02 -5.00 -19.66
N GLN A 118 -8.90 -5.10 -20.34
CA GLN A 118 -7.99 -6.24 -20.28
C GLN A 118 -6.93 -6.10 -19.19
N CYS A 119 -6.80 -4.91 -18.56
CA CYS A 119 -5.83 -4.68 -17.50
C CYS A 119 -6.21 -5.43 -16.22
N ARG A 120 -5.29 -6.22 -15.70
CA ARG A 120 -5.44 -7.01 -14.47
C ARG A 120 -4.76 -6.39 -13.25
N CYS A 121 -4.58 -5.07 -13.25
CA CYS A 121 -3.90 -4.33 -12.19
C CYS A 121 -4.48 -4.62 -10.79
N ALA A 122 -5.81 -4.68 -10.65
CA ALA A 122 -6.45 -5.01 -9.37
C ALA A 122 -6.03 -6.38 -8.85
N GLN A 123 -6.06 -7.39 -9.70
CA GLN A 123 -5.69 -8.76 -9.33
C GLN A 123 -4.21 -8.88 -8.95
N VAL A 124 -3.33 -8.13 -9.63
CA VAL A 124 -1.91 -8.04 -9.26
C VAL A 124 -1.74 -7.37 -7.89
N LEU A 125 -2.45 -6.27 -7.63
CA LEU A 125 -2.40 -5.55 -6.34
C LEU A 125 -2.94 -6.39 -5.19
N LEU A 126 -3.97 -7.21 -5.44
CA LEU A 126 -4.54 -8.15 -4.48
C LEU A 126 -3.71 -9.44 -4.32
N GLY A 127 -2.65 -9.62 -5.13
CA GLY A 127 -1.80 -10.82 -5.07
C GLY A 127 -2.45 -12.08 -5.65
N GLU A 128 -3.52 -11.94 -6.42
CA GLU A 128 -4.23 -13.06 -7.05
C GLU A 128 -3.48 -13.62 -8.26
N ILE A 129 -2.74 -12.77 -8.97
CA ILE A 129 -1.92 -13.13 -10.12
C ILE A 129 -0.57 -12.42 -10.09
N SER A 130 0.42 -12.95 -10.79
CA SER A 130 1.69 -12.27 -11.03
C SER A 130 1.56 -11.24 -12.16
N PRO A 131 2.41 -10.19 -12.20
CA PRO A 131 2.39 -9.22 -13.30
C PRO A 131 2.51 -9.84 -14.69
N GLY A 132 3.31 -10.89 -14.84
CA GLY A 132 3.50 -11.62 -16.10
C GLY A 132 2.24 -12.33 -16.63
N ASP A 133 1.26 -12.62 -15.76
CA ASP A 133 0.00 -13.27 -16.13
C ASP A 133 -1.01 -12.26 -16.73
N CYS A 134 -0.72 -10.96 -16.65
CA CYS A 134 -1.57 -9.93 -17.26
C CYS A 134 -1.38 -9.93 -18.78
N PRO A 135 -2.45 -10.04 -19.58
CA PRO A 135 -2.34 -10.14 -21.05
C PRO A 135 -1.72 -8.90 -21.72
N LEU A 136 -1.71 -7.76 -21.04
CA LEU A 136 -1.14 -6.51 -21.52
C LEU A 136 0.33 -6.33 -21.14
N PHE A 137 0.81 -7.08 -20.14
CA PHE A 137 2.15 -6.90 -19.56
C PHE A 137 3.25 -7.09 -20.61
N GLY A 138 4.20 -6.13 -20.66
CA GLY A 138 5.35 -6.16 -21.58
C GLY A 138 5.01 -6.03 -23.09
N LYS A 139 3.72 -5.87 -23.42
CA LYS A 139 3.23 -5.70 -24.80
C LYS A 139 2.71 -4.28 -25.00
N VAL A 140 1.44 -4.07 -24.62
CA VAL A 140 0.78 -2.76 -24.68
C VAL A 140 1.06 -1.97 -23.39
N CYS A 141 1.24 -2.67 -22.27
CA CYS A 141 1.50 -2.07 -20.96
C CYS A 141 2.99 -2.15 -20.61
N THR A 142 3.67 -1.02 -20.76
CA THR A 142 5.08 -0.81 -20.44
C THR A 142 5.23 0.45 -19.59
N PRO A 143 6.39 0.74 -19.00
CA PRO A 143 6.63 2.02 -18.33
C PRO A 143 6.40 3.26 -19.22
N ALA A 144 6.62 3.14 -20.53
CA ALA A 144 6.36 4.22 -21.49
C ALA A 144 4.88 4.36 -21.85
N THR A 145 4.12 3.27 -21.78
CA THR A 145 2.69 3.22 -22.15
C THR A 145 1.86 2.51 -21.08
N PRO A 146 1.81 3.03 -19.83
CA PRO A 146 1.16 2.35 -18.73
C PRO A 146 -0.35 2.26 -18.91
N GLN A 147 -0.92 1.06 -18.75
CA GLN A 147 -2.36 0.81 -18.85
C GLN A 147 -3.04 0.72 -17.48
N GLY A 148 -2.30 0.42 -16.44
CA GLY A 148 -2.79 0.32 -15.07
C GLY A 148 -1.89 1.03 -14.07
N ALA A 149 -2.42 1.37 -12.90
CA ALA A 149 -1.73 2.12 -11.85
C ALA A 149 -0.38 1.50 -11.45
N CYS A 150 -0.30 0.17 -11.39
CA CYS A 150 0.90 -0.56 -10.99
C CYS A 150 2.06 -0.51 -12.02
N MET A 151 1.86 0.10 -13.19
CA MET A 151 2.92 0.35 -14.19
C MET A 151 3.29 1.83 -14.30
N VAL A 152 2.52 2.75 -13.69
CA VAL A 152 2.71 4.21 -13.82
C VAL A 152 3.94 4.69 -13.05
N SER A 153 4.20 4.16 -11.87
CA SER A 153 5.29 4.60 -11.01
C SER A 153 6.30 3.48 -10.73
N ALA A 154 7.53 3.88 -10.42
CA ALA A 154 8.61 2.98 -10.03
C ALA A 154 8.31 2.17 -8.75
N GLU A 155 7.31 2.57 -7.97
CA GLU A 155 6.88 1.84 -6.77
C GLU A 155 5.85 0.75 -7.08
N GLY A 156 5.33 0.71 -8.30
CA GLY A 156 4.30 -0.24 -8.71
C GLY A 156 4.83 -1.66 -8.96
N SER A 157 4.04 -2.66 -8.55
CA SER A 157 4.42 -4.08 -8.70
C SER A 157 4.75 -4.48 -10.14
N CYS A 158 3.94 -4.02 -11.11
CA CYS A 158 4.21 -4.31 -12.51
C CYS A 158 5.47 -3.62 -13.01
N PHE A 159 5.72 -2.37 -12.58
CA PHE A 159 6.92 -1.63 -12.96
C PHE A 159 8.19 -2.36 -12.47
N HIS A 160 8.22 -2.75 -11.19
CA HIS A 160 9.35 -3.50 -10.63
C HIS A 160 9.58 -4.83 -11.32
N TYR A 161 8.52 -5.57 -11.59
CA TYR A 161 8.62 -6.85 -12.27
C TYR A 161 9.14 -6.69 -13.72
N TYR A 162 8.70 -5.63 -14.41
CA TYR A 162 9.19 -5.31 -15.76
C TYR A 162 10.68 -4.96 -15.74
N SER A 163 11.10 -4.03 -14.88
CA SER A 163 12.49 -3.59 -14.77
C SER A 163 13.45 -4.70 -14.32
N GLY A 164 12.98 -5.59 -13.44
CA GLY A 164 13.76 -6.74 -12.99
C GLY A 164 13.99 -7.78 -14.08
N ASN A 165 13.03 -7.98 -14.96
CA ASN A 165 13.16 -8.91 -16.10
C ASN A 165 14.03 -8.36 -17.22
N GLU A 166 14.04 -7.05 -17.48
CA GLU A 166 14.96 -6.44 -18.43
C GLU A 166 16.41 -6.43 -17.94
N GLY A 167 16.63 -6.34 -16.62
CA GLY A 167 17.95 -6.42 -16.01
C GLY A 167 18.61 -7.80 -16.06
N GLY A 168 17.82 -8.86 -16.26
CA GLY A 168 18.30 -10.27 -16.39
C GLY A 168 18.74 -10.68 -17.79
N SER A 169 18.64 -9.80 -18.77
CA SER A 169 19.01 -10.05 -20.18
C SER A 169 20.32 -9.34 -20.58
N ARG A 170 21.25 -9.18 -19.63
CA ARG A 170 22.62 -8.70 -19.89
C ARG A 170 23.65 -9.72 -19.42
#